data_3a5a100b8f16203408faa87f25b29b24
#
_entry.id   3a5a100b8f16203408faa87f25b29b24
#
_cell.length_a   1.000
_cell.length_b   1.000
_cell.length_c   1.000
_cell.angle_alpha   90.00
_cell.angle_beta   90.00
_cell.angle_gamma   90.00
#
_symmetry.space_group_name_H-M   'P 1'
#
loop_
_entity.id
_entity.type
_entity.pdbx_description
1 polymer ?
#
loop_
_entity_poly.entity_id
_entity_poly.type
_entity_poly.pdbx_seq_one_letter_code
_entity_poly.pdbx_strand_id
1 'polypeptide(L)'
;MATIDYKDSGVDVEEGYNAVNEYKVHAKRTRIPGLLTDLGSFNGMFEIPAGLKQPVAVSGTDGVGTKLDIAFQMGKYDTVGIDCVAMSVNDILCSGVKTSFFLDYVACGKLDAKVAGQLVKGVADGCVDAGCALLGGETAEMPGFYDDGKYDLAGFGVGFGEKEKMITGDKIEDG
;
A
#
# COMPACT_ATOMS: atom_id res chain seq x y z
N MET A 1 -9.60 6.06 -40.20
CA MET A 1 -10.12 6.03 -38.82
C MET A 1 -8.98 6.50 -37.93
N ALA A 2 -9.15 7.57 -37.19
CA ALA A 2 -8.14 7.96 -36.19
C ALA A 2 -8.05 6.82 -35.15
N THR A 3 -6.87 6.30 -34.92
CA THR A 3 -6.61 5.37 -33.84
C THR A 3 -6.74 6.15 -32.54
N ILE A 4 -7.76 5.87 -31.75
CA ILE A 4 -7.90 6.41 -30.40
C ILE A 4 -6.85 5.67 -29.55
N ASP A 5 -5.94 6.41 -28.92
CA ASP A 5 -4.97 5.86 -27.98
C ASP A 5 -5.35 6.20 -26.52
N TYR A 6 -4.60 5.66 -25.55
CA TYR A 6 -4.84 5.91 -24.13
C TYR A 6 -4.68 7.39 -23.78
N LYS A 7 -3.79 8.11 -24.44
CA LYS A 7 -3.54 9.53 -24.22
C LYS A 7 -4.73 10.40 -24.63
N ASP A 8 -5.44 10.01 -25.71
CA ASP A 8 -6.69 10.64 -26.12
C ASP A 8 -7.81 10.49 -25.08
N SER A 9 -7.72 9.45 -24.25
CA SER A 9 -8.64 9.18 -23.12
C SER A 9 -8.19 9.83 -21.81
N GLY A 10 -7.07 10.58 -21.82
CA GLY A 10 -6.55 11.27 -20.65
C GLY A 10 -5.64 10.42 -19.76
N VAL A 11 -5.20 9.22 -20.22
CA VAL A 11 -4.30 8.32 -19.47
C VAL A 11 -2.91 8.35 -20.12
N ASP A 12 -1.88 8.73 -19.34
CA ASP A 12 -0.50 8.76 -19.80
C ASP A 12 0.29 7.52 -19.37
N VAL A 13 0.40 6.54 -20.28
CA VAL A 13 1.10 5.28 -20.02
C VAL A 13 2.59 5.48 -19.73
N GLU A 14 3.25 6.47 -20.35
CA GLU A 14 4.66 6.75 -20.10
C GLU A 14 4.87 7.30 -18.67
N GLU A 15 3.97 8.18 -18.22
CA GLU A 15 3.99 8.69 -16.86
C GLU A 15 3.74 7.56 -15.84
N GLY A 16 2.89 6.59 -16.19
CA GLY A 16 2.72 5.36 -15.41
C GLY A 16 4.03 4.57 -15.25
N TYR A 17 4.81 4.40 -16.32
CA TYR A 17 6.13 3.76 -16.24
C TYR A 17 7.13 4.56 -15.39
N ASN A 18 7.10 5.89 -15.48
CA ASN A 18 7.93 6.78 -14.68
C ASN A 18 7.59 6.60 -13.18
N ALA A 19 6.30 6.60 -12.83
CA ALA A 19 5.84 6.37 -11.47
C ALA A 19 6.32 5.02 -10.92
N VAL A 20 6.17 3.93 -11.68
CA VAL A 20 6.64 2.59 -11.28
C VAL A 20 8.15 2.57 -11.04
N ASN A 21 8.93 3.31 -11.81
CA ASN A 21 10.39 3.39 -11.60
C ASN A 21 10.73 4.09 -10.27
N GLU A 22 10.01 5.15 -9.91
CA GLU A 22 10.12 5.79 -8.58
C GLU A 22 9.75 4.80 -7.47
N TYR A 23 8.64 4.07 -7.60
CA TYR A 23 8.18 3.11 -6.59
C TYR A 23 9.20 2.00 -6.31
N LYS A 24 9.83 1.46 -7.35
CA LYS A 24 10.83 0.38 -7.24
C LYS A 24 11.99 0.74 -6.31
N VAL A 25 12.43 1.99 -6.33
CA VAL A 25 13.51 2.46 -5.45
C VAL A 25 13.11 2.35 -3.99
N HIS A 26 11.86 2.72 -3.68
CA HIS A 26 11.35 2.71 -2.31
C HIS A 26 10.97 1.31 -1.84
N ALA A 27 10.29 0.52 -2.68
CA ALA A 27 9.88 -0.85 -2.36
C ALA A 27 11.06 -1.78 -2.03
N LYS A 28 12.20 -1.62 -2.69
CA LYS A 28 13.42 -2.39 -2.38
C LYS A 28 13.88 -2.28 -0.93
N ARG A 29 13.60 -1.17 -0.26
CA ARG A 29 13.97 -0.92 1.15
C ARG A 29 13.13 -1.75 2.13
N THR A 30 11.98 -2.22 1.70
CA THR A 30 11.04 -3.01 2.52
C THR A 30 11.28 -4.52 2.41
N ARG A 31 12.35 -4.94 1.73
CA ARG A 31 12.62 -6.36 1.47
C ARG A 31 12.90 -7.12 2.76
N ILE A 32 12.11 -8.15 3.01
CA ILE A 32 12.24 -9.05 4.17
C ILE A 32 12.23 -10.51 3.71
N PRO A 33 12.67 -11.47 4.55
CA PRO A 33 12.50 -12.91 4.25
C PRO A 33 11.03 -13.25 3.97
N GLY A 34 10.79 -14.10 2.99
CA GLY A 34 9.45 -14.48 2.52
C GLY A 34 8.99 -13.71 1.29
N LEU A 35 9.57 -12.55 0.97
CA LEU A 35 9.28 -11.84 -0.28
C LEU A 35 9.93 -12.56 -1.46
N LEU A 36 9.13 -13.05 -2.41
CA LEU A 36 9.56 -13.84 -3.56
C LEU A 36 9.59 -13.07 -4.88
N THR A 37 8.90 -11.94 -4.96
CA THR A 37 8.83 -11.09 -6.17
C THR A 37 9.33 -9.68 -5.88
N ASP A 38 9.83 -9.02 -6.91
CA ASP A 38 10.09 -7.58 -6.89
C ASP A 38 8.88 -6.81 -7.48
N LEU A 39 8.72 -5.55 -7.09
CA LEU A 39 7.69 -4.67 -7.59
C LEU A 39 7.83 -4.46 -9.11
N GLY A 40 6.70 -4.58 -9.83
CA GLY A 40 6.63 -4.46 -11.29
C GLY A 40 6.24 -5.77 -12.00
N SER A 41 6.01 -6.86 -11.25
CA SER A 41 5.35 -8.06 -11.75
C SER A 41 3.82 -7.87 -11.72
N PHE A 42 3.06 -8.70 -12.45
CA PHE A 42 1.59 -8.68 -12.43
C PHE A 42 1.00 -9.05 -11.07
N ASN A 43 1.73 -9.80 -10.27
CA ASN A 43 1.32 -10.20 -8.93
C ASN A 43 2.49 -10.13 -7.96
N GLY A 44 2.17 -10.08 -6.67
CA GLY A 44 3.13 -10.24 -5.60
C GLY A 44 3.05 -11.65 -5.01
N MET A 45 4.20 -12.23 -4.69
CA MET A 45 4.28 -13.53 -4.03
C MET A 45 5.03 -13.40 -2.71
N PHE A 46 4.42 -13.93 -1.67
CA PHE A 46 5.00 -13.96 -0.33
C PHE A 46 4.88 -15.37 0.25
N GLU A 47 5.96 -15.90 0.79
CA GLU A 47 5.99 -17.22 1.41
C GLU A 47 5.28 -17.20 2.77
N ILE A 48 4.39 -18.15 3.00
CA ILE A 48 3.77 -18.32 4.32
C ILE A 48 4.87 -18.73 5.31
N PRO A 49 5.02 -18.02 6.46
CA PRO A 49 6.07 -18.32 7.42
C PRO A 49 6.06 -19.80 7.88
N ALA A 50 7.23 -20.43 7.87
CA ALA A 50 7.39 -21.80 8.33
C ALA A 50 7.13 -21.92 9.84
N GLY A 51 6.75 -23.12 10.28
CA GLY A 51 6.58 -23.44 11.70
C GLY A 51 5.19 -23.18 12.27
N LEU A 52 4.26 -22.64 11.50
CA LEU A 52 2.86 -22.53 11.87
C LEU A 52 2.18 -23.91 11.66
N LYS A 53 1.50 -24.41 12.70
CA LYS A 53 0.76 -25.69 12.63
C LYS A 53 -0.60 -25.51 11.97
N GLN A 54 -1.29 -24.42 12.32
CA GLN A 54 -2.58 -24.02 11.75
C GLN A 54 -2.51 -22.54 11.39
N PRO A 55 -1.93 -22.20 10.22
CA PRO A 55 -1.77 -20.81 9.82
C PRO A 55 -3.12 -20.14 9.55
N VAL A 56 -3.28 -18.93 10.07
CA VAL A 56 -4.41 -18.03 9.80
C VAL A 56 -3.87 -16.76 9.15
N ALA A 57 -4.48 -16.33 8.05
CA ALA A 57 -4.24 -15.03 7.46
C ALA A 57 -5.13 -14.00 8.15
N VAL A 58 -4.53 -12.90 8.61
CA VAL A 58 -5.21 -11.73 9.17
C VAL A 58 -4.95 -10.55 8.25
N SER A 59 -5.99 -9.81 7.91
CA SER A 59 -5.89 -8.69 7.00
C SER A 59 -6.62 -7.47 7.54
N GLY A 60 -6.12 -6.29 7.18
CA GLY A 60 -6.73 -5.00 7.45
C GLY A 60 -6.59 -4.10 6.22
N THR A 61 -7.58 -3.26 5.98
CA THR A 61 -7.57 -2.27 4.90
C THR A 61 -8.13 -0.96 5.41
N ASP A 62 -7.50 0.14 5.02
CA ASP A 62 -7.97 1.48 5.36
C ASP A 62 -7.52 2.49 4.29
N GLY A 63 -8.24 3.62 4.22
CA GLY A 63 -7.93 4.75 3.36
C GLY A 63 -7.49 5.97 4.17
N VAL A 64 -6.55 6.74 3.63
CA VAL A 64 -6.06 7.97 4.29
C VAL A 64 -7.19 8.99 4.49
N GLY A 65 -8.10 9.10 3.52
CA GLY A 65 -9.27 9.96 3.59
C GLY A 65 -8.91 11.45 3.56
N THR A 66 -9.65 12.28 4.30
CA THR A 66 -9.56 13.75 4.23
C THR A 66 -8.22 14.34 4.69
N LYS A 67 -7.36 13.58 5.35
CA LYS A 67 -5.98 14.01 5.67
C LYS A 67 -5.16 14.31 4.40
N LEU A 68 -5.53 13.72 3.28
CA LEU A 68 -4.93 14.03 1.97
C LEU A 68 -5.11 15.48 1.57
N ASP A 69 -6.23 16.13 1.91
CA ASP A 69 -6.43 17.56 1.60
C ASP A 69 -5.38 18.44 2.30
N ILE A 70 -4.96 18.07 3.50
CA ILE A 70 -3.88 18.78 4.22
C ILE A 70 -2.55 18.57 3.48
N ALA A 71 -2.27 17.35 3.02
CA ALA A 71 -1.08 17.06 2.24
C ALA A 71 -1.02 17.88 0.95
N PHE A 72 -2.15 18.02 0.24
CA PHE A 72 -2.25 18.83 -0.98
C PHE A 72 -2.02 20.30 -0.70
N GLN A 73 -2.64 20.86 0.35
CA GLN A 73 -2.45 22.25 0.74
C GLN A 73 -1.01 22.59 1.14
N MET A 74 -0.32 21.64 1.77
CA MET A 74 1.07 21.78 2.20
C MET A 74 2.08 21.45 1.10
N GLY A 75 1.69 20.82 0.02
CA GLY A 75 2.60 20.25 -0.99
C GLY A 75 3.54 19.18 -0.40
N LYS A 76 3.09 18.44 0.64
CA LYS A 76 3.89 17.44 1.36
C LYS A 76 3.17 16.09 1.34
N TYR A 77 3.70 15.13 0.58
CA TYR A 77 3.01 13.89 0.26
C TYR A 77 3.64 12.65 0.92
N ASP A 78 4.87 12.73 1.40
CA ASP A 78 5.63 11.57 1.90
C ASP A 78 5.25 11.12 3.32
N THR A 79 4.42 11.85 4.04
CA THR A 79 4.00 11.52 5.41
C THR A 79 2.68 10.75 5.49
N VAL A 80 1.74 11.04 4.59
CA VAL A 80 0.43 10.36 4.58
C VAL A 80 0.52 8.88 4.21
N GLY A 81 1.58 8.47 3.50
CA GLY A 81 1.86 7.06 3.23
C GLY A 81 2.21 6.27 4.50
N ILE A 82 2.95 6.87 5.44
CA ILE A 82 3.24 6.26 6.75
C ILE A 82 1.94 6.04 7.53
N ASP A 83 1.07 7.05 7.53
CA ASP A 83 -0.24 6.98 8.16
C ASP A 83 -1.12 5.87 7.55
N CYS A 84 -1.14 5.75 6.22
CA CYS A 84 -1.85 4.70 5.51
C CYS A 84 -1.44 3.29 5.97
N VAL A 85 -0.14 3.05 6.11
CA VAL A 85 0.37 1.77 6.61
C VAL A 85 0.00 1.57 8.06
N ALA A 86 0.19 2.58 8.91
CA ALA A 86 -0.07 2.48 10.35
C ALA A 86 -1.53 2.11 10.65
N MET A 87 -2.49 2.70 9.96
CA MET A 87 -3.91 2.39 10.15
C MET A 87 -4.20 0.90 9.92
N SER A 88 -3.81 0.35 8.76
CA SER A 88 -4.06 -1.05 8.42
C SER A 88 -3.26 -2.04 9.27
N VAL A 89 -2.01 -1.70 9.60
CA VAL A 89 -1.11 -2.57 10.40
C VAL A 89 -1.57 -2.66 11.85
N ASN A 90 -2.06 -1.57 12.43
CA ASN A 90 -2.55 -1.57 13.80
C ASN A 90 -3.79 -2.46 13.97
N ASP A 91 -4.67 -2.53 12.98
CA ASP A 91 -5.82 -3.44 12.99
C ASP A 91 -5.38 -4.91 13.04
N ILE A 92 -4.39 -5.27 12.23
CA ILE A 92 -3.80 -6.62 12.23
C ILE A 92 -3.14 -6.92 13.57
N LEU A 93 -2.42 -5.94 14.14
CA LEU A 93 -1.72 -6.07 15.40
C LEU A 93 -2.67 -6.36 16.57
N CYS A 94 -3.89 -5.82 16.55
CA CYS A 94 -4.92 -6.10 17.56
C CYS A 94 -5.26 -7.60 17.67
N SER A 95 -5.05 -8.37 16.60
CA SER A 95 -5.22 -9.83 16.60
C SER A 95 -3.98 -10.60 17.07
N GLY A 96 -2.90 -9.90 17.49
CA GLY A 96 -1.64 -10.51 17.92
C GLY A 96 -0.76 -10.99 16.76
N VAL A 97 -0.99 -10.49 15.56
CA VAL A 97 -0.28 -10.88 14.33
C VAL A 97 0.57 -9.72 13.83
N LYS A 98 1.80 -10.03 13.44
CA LYS A 98 2.67 -9.09 12.73
C LYS A 98 2.32 -9.10 11.23
N THR A 99 2.19 -7.93 10.63
CA THR A 99 2.00 -7.81 9.18
C THR A 99 3.22 -8.37 8.45
N SER A 100 2.98 -9.17 7.43
CA SER A 100 4.00 -9.77 6.56
C SER A 100 4.21 -8.96 5.30
N PHE A 101 3.12 -8.54 4.66
CA PHE A 101 3.20 -7.71 3.47
C PHE A 101 2.06 -6.69 3.40
N PHE A 102 2.27 -5.69 2.58
CA PHE A 102 1.37 -4.57 2.35
C PHE A 102 1.18 -4.35 0.85
N LEU A 103 -0.01 -3.91 0.46
CA LEU A 103 -0.35 -3.45 -0.87
C LEU A 103 -0.95 -2.06 -0.75
N ASP A 104 -0.65 -1.17 -1.69
CA ASP A 104 -1.26 0.14 -1.76
C ASP A 104 -2.19 0.29 -2.98
N TYR A 105 -3.09 1.25 -2.91
CA TYR A 105 -3.90 1.71 -4.02
C TYR A 105 -3.80 3.23 -4.10
N VAL A 106 -3.24 3.73 -5.18
CA VAL A 106 -3.16 5.16 -5.48
C VAL A 106 -4.08 5.46 -6.65
N ALA A 107 -5.06 6.35 -6.45
CA ALA A 107 -5.95 6.81 -7.51
C ALA A 107 -5.82 8.31 -7.69
N CYS A 108 -5.93 8.82 -8.91
CA CYS A 108 -5.82 10.24 -9.20
C CYS A 108 -6.60 10.65 -10.46
N GLY A 109 -6.86 11.94 -10.63
CA GLY A 109 -7.43 12.48 -11.86
C GLY A 109 -6.41 12.53 -12.98
N LYS A 110 -5.21 13.02 -12.65
CA LYS A 110 -4.06 13.07 -13.55
C LYS A 110 -2.81 12.64 -12.77
N LEU A 111 -2.08 11.69 -13.33
CA LEU A 111 -0.87 11.16 -12.71
C LEU A 111 0.29 12.15 -12.84
N ASP A 112 0.95 12.41 -11.72
CA ASP A 112 2.29 13.03 -11.62
C ASP A 112 3.19 12.01 -10.90
N ALA A 113 4.16 11.46 -11.62
CA ALA A 113 5.06 10.42 -11.11
C ALA A 113 5.82 10.85 -9.86
N LYS A 114 6.16 12.15 -9.72
CA LYS A 114 6.87 12.66 -8.55
C LYS A 114 5.98 12.71 -7.32
N VAL A 115 4.73 13.14 -7.47
CA VAL A 115 3.75 13.15 -6.37
C VAL A 115 3.44 11.73 -5.93
N ALA A 116 3.12 10.87 -6.88
CA ALA A 116 2.86 9.45 -6.63
C ALA A 116 4.07 8.75 -6.00
N GLY A 117 5.29 9.06 -6.49
CA GLY A 117 6.54 8.58 -5.90
C GLY A 117 6.72 8.97 -4.44
N GLN A 118 6.32 10.21 -4.04
CA GLN A 118 6.36 10.63 -2.64
C GLN A 118 5.31 9.91 -1.78
N LEU A 119 4.10 9.70 -2.29
CA LEU A 119 3.07 8.91 -1.59
C LEU A 119 3.57 7.50 -1.29
N VAL A 120 4.08 6.81 -2.32
CA VAL A 120 4.62 5.44 -2.20
C VAL A 120 5.91 5.40 -1.37
N LYS A 121 6.73 6.47 -1.40
CA LYS A 121 7.86 6.60 -0.47
C LYS A 121 7.37 6.55 0.98
N GLY A 122 6.34 7.30 1.31
CA GLY A 122 5.74 7.28 2.66
C GLY A 122 5.20 5.89 3.03
N VAL A 123 4.53 5.21 2.09
CA VAL A 123 4.09 3.81 2.28
C VAL A 123 5.29 2.90 2.57
N ALA A 124 6.36 3.01 1.80
CA ALA A 124 7.57 2.22 2.02
C ALA A 124 8.24 2.53 3.38
N ASP A 125 8.25 3.80 3.80
CA ASP A 125 8.77 4.18 5.11
C ASP A 125 7.94 3.53 6.23
N GLY A 126 6.61 3.58 6.15
CA GLY A 126 5.71 2.89 7.09
C GLY A 126 5.88 1.36 7.08
N CYS A 127 6.09 0.76 5.92
CA CYS A 127 6.39 -0.68 5.81
C CYS A 127 7.72 -1.06 6.47
N VAL A 128 8.76 -0.23 6.34
CA VAL A 128 10.05 -0.43 7.03
C VAL A 128 9.84 -0.38 8.53
N ASP A 129 9.11 0.62 9.05
CA ASP A 129 8.84 0.77 10.47
C ASP A 129 8.00 -0.40 11.04
N ALA A 130 7.01 -0.86 10.28
CA ALA A 130 6.20 -2.03 10.63
C ALA A 130 6.97 -3.36 10.46
N GLY A 131 8.07 -3.37 9.72
CA GLY A 131 8.85 -4.55 9.38
C GLY A 131 8.09 -5.52 8.47
N CYS A 132 7.32 -4.99 7.51
CA CYS A 132 6.63 -5.74 6.47
C CYS A 132 7.12 -5.35 5.07
N ALA A 133 6.86 -6.18 4.07
CA ALA A 133 7.23 -5.91 2.68
C ALA A 133 6.14 -5.10 1.97
N LEU A 134 6.51 -4.05 1.23
CA LEU A 134 5.63 -3.49 0.20
C LEU A 134 5.68 -4.43 -1.01
N LEU A 135 4.67 -5.29 -1.10
CA LEU A 135 4.60 -6.40 -2.05
C LEU A 135 4.20 -5.96 -3.46
N GLY A 136 3.39 -4.93 -3.55
CA GLY A 136 2.85 -4.38 -4.79
C GLY A 136 1.77 -3.35 -4.48
N GLY A 137 1.01 -3.03 -5.51
CA GLY A 137 -0.09 -2.08 -5.40
C GLY A 137 -0.74 -1.84 -6.76
N GLU A 138 -1.59 -0.83 -6.83
CA GLU A 138 -2.25 -0.37 -8.03
C GLU A 138 -2.20 1.16 -8.11
N THR A 139 -1.97 1.69 -9.31
CA THR A 139 -2.08 3.11 -9.59
C THR A 139 -3.10 3.33 -10.70
N ALA A 140 -4.22 3.99 -10.37
CA ALA A 140 -5.33 4.22 -11.27
C ALA A 140 -5.40 5.71 -11.65
N GLU A 141 -5.21 6.02 -12.92
CA GLU A 141 -5.50 7.33 -13.47
C GLU A 141 -6.94 7.37 -13.97
N MET A 142 -7.77 8.20 -13.36
CA MET A 142 -9.21 8.27 -13.59
C MET A 142 -9.64 9.72 -13.89
N PRO A 143 -9.35 10.21 -15.12
CA PRO A 143 -9.71 11.56 -15.53
C PRO A 143 -11.23 11.78 -15.50
N GLY A 144 -11.64 12.91 -14.92
CA GLY A 144 -13.06 13.25 -14.75
C GLY A 144 -13.76 12.59 -13.57
N PHE A 145 -13.13 11.62 -12.89
CA PHE A 145 -13.60 11.08 -11.62
C PHE A 145 -12.95 11.81 -10.43
N TYR A 146 -11.64 11.98 -10.49
CA TYR A 146 -10.90 12.86 -9.59
C TYR A 146 -10.50 14.13 -10.34
N ASP A 147 -10.47 15.26 -9.63
CA ASP A 147 -9.91 16.51 -10.14
C ASP A 147 -8.40 16.40 -10.34
N ASP A 148 -7.85 17.18 -11.26
CA ASP A 148 -6.40 17.28 -11.47
C ASP A 148 -5.69 17.68 -10.16
N GLY A 149 -4.61 16.98 -9.84
CA GLY A 149 -3.84 17.18 -8.61
C GLY A 149 -4.46 16.58 -7.35
N LYS A 150 -5.61 15.91 -7.46
CA LYS A 150 -6.20 15.15 -6.37
C LYS A 150 -5.83 13.67 -6.47
N TYR A 151 -5.46 13.12 -5.33
CA TYR A 151 -5.09 11.71 -5.16
C TYR A 151 -5.93 11.10 -4.04
N ASP A 152 -6.21 9.82 -4.17
CA ASP A 152 -6.69 8.96 -3.09
C ASP A 152 -5.62 7.90 -2.79
N LEU A 153 -5.48 7.54 -1.51
CA LEU A 153 -4.50 6.57 -1.05
C LEU A 153 -5.15 5.64 -0.04
N ALA A 154 -5.12 4.37 -0.33
CA ALA A 154 -5.57 3.32 0.57
C ALA A 154 -4.52 2.20 0.65
N GLY A 155 -4.61 1.39 1.70
CA GLY A 155 -3.70 0.30 1.93
C GLY A 155 -4.41 -0.98 2.36
N PHE A 156 -3.73 -2.09 2.16
CA PHE A 156 -4.18 -3.41 2.51
C PHE A 156 -3.00 -4.23 3.06
N GLY A 157 -3.06 -4.56 4.34
CA GLY A 157 -2.06 -5.38 5.01
C GLY A 157 -2.50 -6.82 5.16
N VAL A 158 -1.54 -7.75 5.16
CA VAL A 158 -1.76 -9.17 5.47
C VAL A 158 -0.64 -9.66 6.37
N GLY A 159 -1.03 -10.37 7.43
CA GLY A 159 -0.14 -11.10 8.32
C GLY A 159 -0.55 -12.55 8.47
N PHE A 160 0.35 -13.38 8.96
CA PHE A 160 0.08 -14.79 9.24
C PHE A 160 0.39 -15.10 10.70
N GLY A 161 -0.52 -15.82 11.33
CA GLY A 161 -0.36 -16.23 12.73
C GLY A 161 -0.81 -17.65 12.98
N GLU A 162 -0.48 -18.17 14.15
CA GLU A 162 -0.95 -19.49 14.62
C GLU A 162 -2.37 -19.36 15.18
N LYS A 163 -3.30 -20.20 14.73
CA LYS A 163 -4.72 -20.14 15.09
C LYS A 163 -4.96 -20.07 16.60
N GLU A 164 -4.24 -20.89 17.37
CA GLU A 164 -4.40 -20.97 18.82
C GLU A 164 -3.90 -19.71 19.56
N LYS A 165 -3.14 -18.84 18.88
CA LYS A 165 -2.56 -17.61 19.44
C LYS A 165 -3.32 -16.34 19.07
N MET A 166 -4.42 -16.47 18.32
CA MET A 166 -5.20 -15.31 17.91
C MET A 166 -5.84 -14.62 19.11
N ILE A 167 -5.74 -13.30 19.13
CA ILE A 167 -6.41 -12.45 20.12
C ILE A 167 -7.78 -12.08 19.55
N THR A 168 -8.85 -12.55 20.19
CA THR A 168 -10.24 -12.38 19.74
C THR A 168 -11.09 -11.56 20.73
N GLY A 169 -10.50 -11.19 21.87
CA GLY A 169 -11.19 -10.42 22.91
C GLY A 169 -11.99 -11.27 23.91
N ASP A 170 -12.20 -12.55 23.64
CA ASP A 170 -12.97 -13.47 24.50
C ASP A 170 -12.31 -13.81 25.86
N LYS A 171 -11.04 -13.46 26.00
CA LYS A 171 -10.27 -13.62 27.26
C LYS A 171 -10.04 -12.31 28.01
N ILE A 172 -10.69 -11.23 27.60
CA ILE A 172 -10.61 -9.95 28.31
C ILE A 172 -11.44 -10.04 29.58
N GLU A 173 -10.81 -9.75 30.72
CA GLU A 173 -11.42 -9.73 32.05
C GLU A 173 -11.21 -8.36 32.68
N ASP A 174 -12.12 -7.97 33.58
CA ASP A 174 -11.96 -6.76 34.42
C ASP A 174 -10.79 -7.01 35.42
N GLY A 175 -9.71 -6.21 35.29
CA GLY A 175 -8.52 -6.49 36.11
C GLY A 175 -7.71 -5.30 36.49
#